data_5bf2f3941fb507a451f664b7525f95b2
#
_entry.id   5bf2f3941fb507a451f664b7525f95b2
#
_cell.length_a   1.000
_cell.length_b   1.000
_cell.length_c   1.000
_cell.angle_alpha   90.00
_cell.angle_beta   90.00
_cell.angle_gamma   90.00
#
_symmetry.space_group_name_H-M   'P 1'
#
loop_
_entity.id
_entity.type
_entity.pdbx_description
1 polymer ?
#
loop_
_entity_poly.entity_id
_entity_poly.type
_entity_poly.pdbx_seq_one_letter_code
_entity_poly.pdbx_strand_id
1 'polypeptide(L)'
;DIGVGLMGKEGNQAASASDFSLCQFRFLDRLLLQHGRWAYYRIAYFFVYFGFKNMLITFVLFYFLAYSGWSGANILSSAYLTCYNSVISVFLTIYYGVLEQDINCDMYSPAYTLMPYFYKEYKRIGLFSYKRYILWSIGAIAASAWIYFTTVYGIGFFGPTDSVGRVADERSLSSSLSLTSFLAITIVAYLDMYNFTIFSWFVFGVLTILIALIYFIIENFLNIGPNYYAWSDNFNLKWWLVILLQFCSVLAVRVAYNTLRFNVWPTLVQQWMIRRNRDYTIKHKVEAVVSFGRALEPIPETTHRLQ
;
A
#
# COMPACT_ATOMS: atom_id res chain seq x y z
N ASP A 1 -17.30 -23.45 8.78
CA ASP A 1 -17.23 -24.38 7.65
C ASP A 1 -17.91 -23.71 6.45
N ILE A 2 -17.44 -24.01 5.23
CA ILE A 2 -17.95 -23.44 3.99
C ILE A 2 -18.62 -24.58 3.20
N GLY A 3 -19.87 -24.37 2.81
CA GLY A 3 -20.65 -25.29 2.00
C GLY A 3 -20.47 -25.04 0.51
N VAL A 4 -20.15 -26.08 -0.28
CA VAL A 4 -20.05 -26.00 -1.73
C VAL A 4 -21.07 -26.95 -2.35
N GLY A 5 -22.06 -26.39 -3.06
CA GLY A 5 -23.10 -27.15 -3.75
C GLY A 5 -22.81 -27.28 -5.23
N LEU A 6 -23.17 -28.44 -5.80
CA LEU A 6 -23.15 -28.66 -7.23
C LEU A 6 -24.54 -28.44 -7.82
N MET A 7 -24.62 -27.70 -8.91
CA MET A 7 -25.85 -27.56 -9.69
C MET A 7 -26.13 -28.87 -10.42
N GLY A 8 -27.21 -29.56 -10.06
CA GLY A 8 -27.65 -30.82 -10.66
C GLY A 8 -28.87 -30.65 -11.56
N LYS A 9 -29.09 -31.63 -12.43
CA LYS A 9 -30.32 -31.70 -13.26
C LYS A 9 -31.60 -31.96 -12.43
N GLU A 10 -31.45 -32.56 -11.23
CA GLU A 10 -32.54 -33.02 -10.36
C GLU A 10 -32.96 -32.00 -9.29
N GLY A 11 -32.40 -30.81 -9.31
CA GLY A 11 -32.81 -29.73 -8.39
C GLY A 11 -31.66 -28.86 -7.93
N ASN A 12 -31.95 -27.58 -7.69
CA ASN A 12 -30.98 -26.57 -7.25
C ASN A 12 -31.02 -26.37 -5.73
N GLN A 13 -31.69 -27.21 -4.97
CA GLN A 13 -31.90 -27.02 -3.52
C GLN A 13 -30.57 -27.00 -2.75
N ALA A 14 -29.66 -27.94 -3.03
CA ALA A 14 -28.33 -27.98 -2.43
C ALA A 14 -27.47 -26.77 -2.83
N ALA A 15 -27.58 -26.33 -4.08
CA ALA A 15 -26.87 -25.16 -4.60
C ALA A 15 -27.40 -23.87 -3.96
N SER A 16 -28.70 -23.76 -3.69
CA SER A 16 -29.29 -22.58 -3.05
C SER A 16 -29.02 -22.50 -1.55
N ALA A 17 -28.75 -23.63 -0.91
CA ALA A 17 -28.43 -23.72 0.53
C ALA A 17 -26.92 -23.64 0.82
N SER A 18 -26.06 -23.62 -0.21
CA SER A 18 -24.61 -23.58 -0.08
C SER A 18 -24.07 -22.15 -0.21
N ASP A 19 -22.88 -21.92 0.38
CA ASP A 19 -22.18 -20.63 0.28
C ASP A 19 -21.63 -20.38 -1.14
N PHE A 20 -21.23 -21.46 -1.82
CA PHE A 20 -20.80 -21.43 -3.22
C PHE A 20 -21.52 -22.50 -4.02
N SER A 21 -21.97 -22.13 -5.22
CA SER A 21 -22.58 -23.07 -6.16
C SER A 21 -21.71 -23.23 -7.42
N LEU A 22 -21.43 -24.47 -7.82
CA LEU A 22 -20.60 -24.80 -8.96
C LEU A 22 -21.41 -25.60 -10.00
N CYS A 23 -21.25 -25.25 -11.28
CA CYS A 23 -21.86 -26.03 -12.37
C CYS A 23 -21.18 -27.39 -12.59
N GLN A 24 -19.88 -27.47 -12.33
CA GLN A 24 -19.07 -28.70 -12.50
C GLN A 24 -18.05 -28.80 -11.38
N PHE A 25 -17.82 -30.02 -10.89
CA PHE A 25 -16.87 -30.30 -9.81
C PHE A 25 -15.44 -29.84 -10.12
N ARG A 26 -15.01 -29.87 -11.37
CA ARG A 26 -13.68 -29.42 -11.79
C ARG A 26 -13.39 -27.95 -11.46
N PHE A 27 -14.43 -27.11 -11.33
CA PHE A 27 -14.23 -25.69 -10.99
C PHE A 27 -13.91 -25.48 -9.51
N LEU A 28 -14.06 -26.52 -8.67
CA LEU A 28 -13.64 -26.49 -7.27
C LEU A 28 -12.12 -26.24 -7.14
N ASP A 29 -11.34 -26.79 -8.07
CA ASP A 29 -9.89 -26.59 -8.12
C ASP A 29 -9.55 -25.08 -8.24
N ARG A 30 -10.20 -24.37 -9.17
CA ARG A 30 -10.03 -22.93 -9.32
C ARG A 30 -10.52 -22.14 -8.11
N LEU A 31 -11.66 -22.53 -7.54
CA LEU A 31 -12.21 -21.88 -6.35
C LEU A 31 -11.24 -21.98 -5.17
N LEU A 32 -10.65 -23.13 -4.91
CA LEU A 32 -9.73 -23.34 -3.80
C LEU A 32 -8.34 -22.76 -4.05
N LEU A 33 -7.71 -23.13 -5.17
CA LEU A 33 -6.31 -22.80 -5.40
C LEU A 33 -6.07 -21.35 -5.84
N GLN A 34 -7.05 -20.71 -6.45
CA GLN A 34 -6.92 -19.33 -6.90
C GLN A 34 -7.70 -18.38 -5.99
N HIS A 35 -9.02 -18.50 -5.94
CA HIS A 35 -9.86 -17.56 -5.17
C HIS A 35 -9.68 -17.72 -3.66
N GLY A 36 -9.63 -18.94 -3.14
CA GLY A 36 -9.40 -19.18 -1.72
C GLY A 36 -8.02 -18.70 -1.26
N ARG A 37 -7.00 -18.87 -2.08
CA ARG A 37 -5.65 -18.36 -1.83
C ARG A 37 -5.62 -16.82 -1.83
N TRP A 38 -6.27 -16.16 -2.79
CA TRP A 38 -6.38 -14.71 -2.82
C TRP A 38 -7.12 -14.18 -1.59
N ALA A 39 -8.23 -14.79 -1.21
CA ALA A 39 -8.99 -14.41 -0.03
C ALA A 39 -8.13 -14.48 1.23
N TYR A 40 -7.37 -15.58 1.42
CA TYR A 40 -6.47 -15.72 2.55
C TYR A 40 -5.34 -14.66 2.54
N TYR A 41 -4.75 -14.40 1.38
CA TYR A 41 -3.72 -13.38 1.22
C TYR A 41 -4.23 -11.98 1.57
N ARG A 42 -5.40 -11.60 1.03
CA ARG A 42 -6.05 -10.30 1.27
C ARG A 42 -6.37 -10.09 2.74
N ILE A 43 -7.01 -11.06 3.37
CA ILE A 43 -7.38 -11.00 4.78
C ILE A 43 -6.14 -10.92 5.67
N ALA A 44 -5.13 -11.75 5.42
CA ALA A 44 -3.90 -11.76 6.19
C ALA A 44 -3.16 -10.41 6.09
N TYR A 45 -3.05 -9.84 4.90
CA TYR A 45 -2.44 -8.53 4.72
C TYR A 45 -3.27 -7.41 5.35
N PHE A 46 -4.59 -7.45 5.16
CA PHE A 46 -5.52 -6.49 5.76
C PHE A 46 -5.31 -6.36 7.26
N PHE A 47 -5.30 -7.48 8.00
CA PHE A 47 -5.10 -7.45 9.45
C PHE A 47 -3.75 -6.89 9.87
N VAL A 48 -2.69 -7.28 9.17
CA VAL A 48 -1.33 -6.79 9.47
C VAL A 48 -1.20 -5.29 9.20
N TYR A 49 -1.72 -4.83 8.06
CA TYR A 49 -1.72 -3.43 7.69
C TYR A 49 -2.63 -2.58 8.59
N PHE A 50 -3.81 -3.09 8.94
CA PHE A 50 -4.73 -2.42 9.87
C PHE A 50 -4.08 -2.24 11.26
N GLY A 51 -3.38 -3.26 11.76
CA GLY A 51 -2.59 -3.15 12.97
C GLY A 51 -1.48 -2.10 12.85
N PHE A 52 -0.71 -2.13 11.76
CA PHE A 52 0.37 -1.18 11.50
C PHE A 52 -0.12 0.27 11.53
N LYS A 53 -1.16 0.62 10.78
CA LYS A 53 -1.65 1.99 10.68
C LYS A 53 -2.18 2.53 12.02
N ASN A 54 -2.88 1.70 12.79
CA ASN A 54 -3.40 2.10 14.09
C ASN A 54 -2.29 2.23 15.14
N MET A 55 -1.32 1.32 15.16
CA MET A 55 -0.14 1.44 16.02
C MET A 55 0.66 2.70 15.71
N LEU A 56 0.85 3.04 14.44
CA LEU A 56 1.59 4.25 14.06
C LEU A 56 0.97 5.51 14.67
N ILE A 57 -0.34 5.71 14.51
CA ILE A 57 -0.99 6.92 15.03
C ILE A 57 -1.06 6.92 16.57
N THR A 58 -1.32 5.76 17.18
CA THR A 58 -1.38 5.62 18.65
C THR A 58 -0.05 5.96 19.29
N PHE A 59 1.07 5.52 18.72
CA PHE A 59 2.38 5.83 19.28
C PHE A 59 2.82 7.28 19.05
N VAL A 60 2.37 7.95 18.00
CA VAL A 60 2.54 9.41 17.86
C VAL A 60 1.88 10.14 19.03
N LEU A 61 0.64 9.76 19.39
CA LEU A 61 -0.05 10.31 20.54
C LEU A 61 0.65 9.97 21.87
N PHE A 62 1.15 8.75 22.00
CA PHE A 62 1.86 8.27 23.19
C PHE A 62 3.13 9.10 23.47
N TYR A 63 3.94 9.38 22.45
CA TYR A 63 5.14 10.20 22.61
C TYR A 63 4.79 11.63 23.03
N PHE A 64 3.75 12.20 22.44
CA PHE A 64 3.29 13.52 22.84
C PHE A 64 2.76 13.53 24.28
N LEU A 65 2.02 12.51 24.69
CA LEU A 65 1.50 12.38 26.04
C LEU A 65 2.64 12.36 27.08
N ALA A 66 3.71 11.61 26.81
CA ALA A 66 4.90 11.59 27.66
C ALA A 66 5.59 12.97 27.70
N TYR A 67 5.65 13.66 26.57
CA TYR A 67 6.26 14.98 26.45
C TYR A 67 5.45 16.09 27.14
N SER A 68 4.11 16.00 27.11
CA SER A 68 3.20 16.94 27.75
C SER A 68 3.00 16.70 29.25
N GLY A 69 3.82 15.83 29.87
CA GLY A 69 3.72 15.52 31.31
C GLY A 69 2.44 14.80 31.71
N TRP A 70 1.90 13.95 30.81
CA TRP A 70 0.67 13.17 31.02
C TRP A 70 -0.59 14.01 31.24
N SER A 71 -0.62 15.20 30.65
CA SER A 71 -1.73 16.16 30.80
C SER A 71 -3.05 15.70 30.19
N GLY A 72 -3.05 14.64 29.38
CA GLY A 72 -4.23 14.21 28.60
C GLY A 72 -4.53 15.08 27.37
N ALA A 73 -3.68 16.04 27.05
CA ALA A 73 -3.81 16.83 25.82
C ALA A 73 -3.53 15.98 24.59
N ASN A 74 -4.28 16.23 23.52
CA ASN A 74 -4.08 15.57 22.22
C ASN A 74 -3.43 16.54 21.25
N ILE A 75 -2.28 16.17 20.69
CA ILE A 75 -1.62 16.96 19.65
C ILE A 75 -2.37 16.91 18.32
N LEU A 76 -3.00 15.77 17.99
CA LEU A 76 -3.76 15.63 16.76
C LEU A 76 -5.18 16.16 16.92
N SER A 77 -5.69 16.84 15.91
CA SER A 77 -7.05 17.37 15.95
C SER A 77 -8.09 16.25 16.08
N SER A 78 -9.16 16.51 16.82
CA SER A 78 -10.25 15.54 17.00
C SER A 78 -10.92 15.19 15.67
N ALA A 79 -10.98 16.13 14.75
CA ALA A 79 -11.47 15.90 13.38
C ALA A 79 -10.60 14.89 12.64
N TYR A 80 -9.27 15.02 12.72
CA TYR A 80 -8.35 14.04 12.11
C TYR A 80 -8.53 12.65 12.70
N LEU A 81 -8.55 12.50 14.01
CA LEU A 81 -8.71 11.21 14.68
C LEU A 81 -10.03 10.52 14.31
N THR A 82 -11.12 11.28 14.21
CA THR A 82 -12.42 10.77 13.79
C THR A 82 -12.41 10.32 12.32
N CYS A 83 -11.82 11.12 11.44
CA CYS A 83 -11.78 10.82 10.01
C CYS A 83 -10.70 9.80 9.62
N TYR A 84 -9.71 9.56 10.48
CA TYR A 84 -8.55 8.72 10.16
C TYR A 84 -8.94 7.32 9.69
N ASN A 85 -9.82 6.64 10.39
CA ASN A 85 -10.26 5.30 10.05
C ASN A 85 -11.42 5.27 9.05
N SER A 86 -12.30 6.27 9.08
CA SER A 86 -13.55 6.28 8.30
C SER A 86 -13.40 6.87 6.90
N VAL A 87 -12.49 7.83 6.72
CA VAL A 87 -12.31 8.53 5.42
C VAL A 87 -10.87 8.40 4.92
N ILE A 88 -9.89 8.75 5.75
CA ILE A 88 -8.51 8.93 5.31
C ILE A 88 -7.87 7.61 4.88
N SER A 89 -8.03 6.55 5.65
CA SER A 89 -7.37 5.26 5.40
C SER A 89 -8.29 4.16 4.88
N VAL A 90 -9.61 4.41 4.78
CA VAL A 90 -10.60 3.40 4.39
C VAL A 90 -10.39 2.90 2.96
N PHE A 91 -10.14 3.80 2.02
CA PHE A 91 -9.98 3.44 0.60
C PHE A 91 -8.76 2.55 0.36
N LEU A 92 -7.65 2.82 1.06
CA LEU A 92 -6.45 1.99 1.01
C LEU A 92 -6.74 0.59 1.54
N THR A 93 -7.49 0.51 2.64
CA THR A 93 -7.81 -0.74 3.32
C THR A 93 -8.79 -1.59 2.51
N ILE A 94 -9.83 -0.96 1.91
CA ILE A 94 -10.79 -1.63 1.03
C ILE A 94 -10.11 -2.13 -0.24
N TYR A 95 -9.24 -1.32 -0.84
CA TYR A 95 -8.50 -1.73 -2.03
C TYR A 95 -7.77 -3.06 -1.80
N TYR A 96 -7.02 -3.17 -0.69
CA TYR A 96 -6.34 -4.41 -0.34
C TYR A 96 -7.30 -5.57 -0.08
N GLY A 97 -8.37 -5.33 0.64
CA GLY A 97 -9.33 -6.36 0.98
C GLY A 97 -10.08 -6.96 -0.21
N VAL A 98 -10.24 -6.20 -1.28
CA VAL A 98 -11.09 -6.58 -2.42
C VAL A 98 -10.30 -6.87 -3.69
N LEU A 99 -9.34 -6.04 -4.04
CA LEU A 99 -8.75 -6.03 -5.40
C LEU A 99 -7.34 -6.61 -5.48
N GLU A 100 -6.62 -6.74 -4.36
CA GLU A 100 -5.25 -7.23 -4.39
C GLU A 100 -5.18 -8.69 -4.86
N GLN A 101 -4.23 -8.97 -5.73
CA GLN A 101 -3.98 -10.30 -6.30
C GLN A 101 -2.47 -10.51 -6.44
N ASP A 102 -1.99 -11.66 -6.00
CA ASP A 102 -0.57 -12.01 -6.14
C ASP A 102 -0.26 -12.61 -7.53
N ILE A 103 -0.91 -13.70 -7.89
CA ILE A 103 -0.76 -14.38 -9.18
C ILE A 103 -2.14 -14.64 -9.77
N ASN A 104 -2.36 -14.13 -10.97
CA ASN A 104 -3.51 -14.47 -11.79
C ASN A 104 -3.04 -15.40 -12.92
N CYS A 105 -3.58 -16.61 -12.96
CA CYS A 105 -3.28 -17.60 -14.00
C CYS A 105 -4.56 -18.16 -14.58
N ASP A 106 -4.63 -18.22 -15.91
CA ASP A 106 -5.70 -18.92 -16.59
C ASP A 106 -5.51 -20.43 -16.42
N MET A 107 -6.62 -21.18 -16.39
CA MET A 107 -6.60 -22.64 -16.21
C MET A 107 -5.77 -23.38 -17.27
N TYR A 108 -5.60 -22.78 -18.44
CA TYR A 108 -4.81 -23.34 -19.55
C TYR A 108 -3.34 -22.90 -19.54
N SER A 109 -2.97 -22.03 -18.60
CA SER A 109 -1.58 -21.58 -18.49
C SER A 109 -0.71 -22.64 -17.82
N PRO A 110 0.53 -22.89 -18.31
CA PRO A 110 1.49 -23.78 -17.63
C PRO A 110 1.75 -23.39 -16.17
N ALA A 111 1.58 -22.12 -15.84
CA ALA A 111 1.70 -21.63 -14.46
C ALA A 111 0.59 -22.16 -13.54
N TYR A 112 -0.55 -22.62 -14.08
CA TYR A 112 -1.64 -23.19 -13.28
C TYR A 112 -1.21 -24.48 -12.57
N THR A 113 -0.35 -25.29 -13.18
CA THR A 113 0.18 -26.51 -12.58
C THR A 113 1.00 -26.26 -11.30
N LEU A 114 1.49 -25.03 -11.11
CA LEU A 114 2.24 -24.63 -9.92
C LEU A 114 1.34 -24.13 -8.77
N MET A 115 0.04 -23.92 -9.00
CA MET A 115 -0.89 -23.41 -8.00
C MET A 115 -0.97 -24.24 -6.71
N PRO A 116 -0.98 -25.59 -6.74
CA PRO A 116 -0.97 -26.39 -5.53
C PRO A 116 0.29 -26.16 -4.68
N TYR A 117 1.44 -25.91 -5.30
CA TYR A 117 2.69 -25.62 -4.60
C TYR A 117 2.63 -24.24 -3.91
N PHE A 118 2.11 -23.23 -4.58
CA PHE A 118 1.91 -21.90 -3.98
C PHE A 118 0.90 -21.94 -2.82
N TYR A 119 -0.17 -22.72 -2.94
CA TYR A 119 -1.13 -22.92 -1.87
C TYR A 119 -0.49 -23.58 -0.63
N LYS A 120 0.30 -24.66 -0.83
CA LYS A 120 1.03 -25.31 0.25
C LYS A 120 2.04 -24.38 0.93
N GLU A 121 2.73 -23.56 0.14
CA GLU A 121 3.69 -22.61 0.67
C GLU A 121 3.02 -21.56 1.57
N TYR A 122 1.90 -20.98 1.14
CA TYR A 122 1.17 -20.01 1.95
C TYR A 122 0.67 -20.61 3.26
N LYS A 123 0.24 -21.88 3.24
CA LYS A 123 -0.12 -22.62 4.45
C LYS A 123 1.09 -22.83 5.37
N ARG A 124 2.26 -23.13 4.80
CA ARG A 124 3.50 -23.38 5.56
C ARG A 124 4.07 -22.10 6.19
N ILE A 125 4.09 -21.01 5.44
CA ILE A 125 4.64 -19.73 5.90
C ILE A 125 3.73 -19.08 6.94
N GLY A 126 2.42 -19.31 6.85
CA GLY A 126 1.43 -18.65 7.69
C GLY A 126 1.45 -17.14 7.43
N LEU A 127 0.75 -16.68 6.39
CA LEU A 127 0.72 -15.26 6.02
C LEU A 127 0.27 -14.34 7.16
N PHE A 128 -0.61 -14.85 8.02
CA PHE A 128 -0.97 -14.22 9.28
C PHE A 128 -0.32 -15.04 10.43
N SER A 129 0.86 -14.61 10.88
CA SER A 129 1.57 -15.22 12.01
C SER A 129 1.90 -14.16 13.05
N TYR A 130 1.99 -14.59 14.32
CA TYR A 130 2.39 -13.70 15.43
C TYR A 130 3.73 -13.02 15.18
N LYS A 131 4.70 -13.73 14.63
CA LYS A 131 6.03 -13.16 14.31
C LYS A 131 5.91 -12.02 13.31
N ARG A 132 5.11 -12.20 12.27
CA ARG A 132 4.90 -11.17 11.24
C ARG A 132 4.16 -9.96 11.81
N TYR A 133 3.11 -10.20 12.59
CA TYR A 133 2.35 -9.13 13.23
C TYR A 133 3.21 -8.30 14.19
N ILE A 134 3.99 -8.96 15.06
CA ILE A 134 4.92 -8.29 16.00
C ILE A 134 5.97 -7.49 15.24
N LEU A 135 6.57 -8.03 14.17
CA LEU A 135 7.57 -7.33 13.37
C LEU A 135 6.99 -6.05 12.73
N TRP A 136 5.77 -6.13 12.22
CA TRP A 136 5.07 -4.96 11.67
C TRP A 136 4.72 -3.93 12.75
N SER A 137 4.33 -4.39 13.95
CA SER A 137 4.06 -3.51 15.10
C SER A 137 5.34 -2.77 15.55
N ILE A 138 6.47 -3.47 15.63
CA ILE A 138 7.77 -2.84 15.93
C ILE A 138 8.13 -1.82 14.84
N GLY A 139 7.90 -2.16 13.57
CA GLY A 139 8.10 -1.23 12.46
C GLY A 139 7.22 0.03 12.55
N ALA A 140 5.96 -0.13 13.00
CA ALA A 140 5.05 0.99 13.22
C ALA A 140 5.51 1.90 14.37
N ILE A 141 5.97 1.30 15.47
CA ILE A 141 6.52 2.02 16.63
C ILE A 141 7.78 2.80 16.22
N ALA A 142 8.69 2.19 15.48
CA ALA A 142 9.90 2.86 15.00
C ALA A 142 9.57 4.00 14.02
N ALA A 143 8.64 3.78 13.08
CA ALA A 143 8.22 4.80 12.14
C ALA A 143 7.52 5.98 12.84
N SER A 144 6.65 5.71 13.83
CA SER A 144 5.98 6.75 14.60
C SER A 144 6.95 7.57 15.44
N ALA A 145 7.95 6.93 16.06
CA ALA A 145 9.03 7.63 16.78
C ALA A 145 9.81 8.54 15.84
N TRP A 146 10.21 8.02 14.68
CA TRP A 146 10.91 8.82 13.68
C TRP A 146 10.10 10.03 13.22
N ILE A 147 8.83 9.84 12.88
CA ILE A 147 7.93 10.92 12.46
C ILE A 147 7.77 11.95 13.57
N TYR A 148 7.50 11.51 14.80
CA TYR A 148 7.30 12.41 15.94
C TYR A 148 8.54 13.24 16.24
N PHE A 149 9.67 12.60 16.47
CA PHE A 149 10.90 13.30 16.87
C PHE A 149 11.47 14.20 15.77
N THR A 150 11.42 13.76 14.49
CA THR A 150 11.86 14.62 13.37
C THR A 150 10.95 15.82 13.18
N THR A 151 9.65 15.72 13.46
CA THR A 151 8.73 16.87 13.44
C THR A 151 9.06 17.84 14.58
N VAL A 152 9.17 17.35 15.80
CA VAL A 152 9.42 18.18 16.99
C VAL A 152 10.76 18.92 16.88
N TYR A 153 11.83 18.21 16.55
CA TYR A 153 13.16 18.82 16.45
C TYR A 153 13.38 19.58 15.11
N GLY A 154 12.77 19.10 14.03
CA GLY A 154 12.92 19.67 12.69
C GLY A 154 12.16 20.98 12.51
N ILE A 155 10.93 21.09 13.00
CA ILE A 155 10.13 22.32 12.89
C ILE A 155 10.57 23.37 13.92
N GLY A 156 11.25 22.94 14.99
CA GLY A 156 11.89 23.88 15.89
C GLY A 156 11.10 24.18 17.14
N PHE A 157 10.75 23.15 17.88
CA PHE A 157 10.17 23.29 19.21
C PHE A 157 11.05 24.13 20.16
N PHE A 158 12.34 24.22 19.86
CA PHE A 158 13.33 24.95 20.65
C PHE A 158 13.93 26.19 19.94
N GLY A 159 13.34 26.66 18.85
CA GLY A 159 13.89 27.81 18.13
C GLY A 159 12.88 28.52 17.25
N PRO A 160 13.16 29.75 16.82
CA PRO A 160 12.27 30.50 15.94
C PRO A 160 12.08 29.75 14.61
N THR A 161 10.84 29.62 14.21
CA THR A 161 10.45 28.94 12.97
C THR A 161 10.47 29.91 11.80
N ASP A 162 10.26 31.20 12.07
CA ASP A 162 10.14 32.24 11.06
C ASP A 162 11.22 33.33 11.23
N SER A 163 11.49 34.09 10.17
CA SER A 163 12.38 35.27 10.16
C SER A 163 11.95 36.36 11.17
N VAL A 164 10.70 36.32 11.62
CA VAL A 164 10.10 37.22 12.61
C VAL A 164 10.33 36.76 14.06
N GLY A 165 10.97 35.61 14.28
CA GLY A 165 11.27 35.09 15.62
C GLY A 165 10.12 34.32 16.29
N ARG A 166 9.11 33.87 15.53
CA ARG A 166 7.99 33.08 16.07
C ARG A 166 8.39 31.62 16.26
N VAL A 167 7.84 30.99 17.29
CA VAL A 167 7.99 29.55 17.56
C VAL A 167 6.82 28.80 16.93
N ALA A 168 7.06 27.57 16.44
CA ALA A 168 6.01 26.72 15.90
C ALA A 168 4.89 26.49 16.94
N ASP A 169 3.65 26.69 16.50
CA ASP A 169 2.47 26.44 17.33
C ASP A 169 2.13 24.94 17.33
N GLU A 170 1.40 24.48 18.36
CA GLU A 170 0.90 23.11 18.47
C GLU A 170 0.14 22.67 17.23
N ARG A 171 -0.60 23.56 16.57
CA ARG A 171 -1.33 23.29 15.34
C ARG A 171 -0.43 23.05 14.14
N SER A 172 0.68 23.76 14.02
CA SER A 172 1.67 23.54 12.98
C SER A 172 2.31 22.14 13.11
N LEU A 173 2.59 21.73 14.35
CA LEU A 173 3.05 20.37 14.65
C LEU A 173 1.97 19.32 14.33
N SER A 174 0.72 19.58 14.73
CA SER A 174 -0.43 18.70 14.43
C SER A 174 -0.62 18.48 12.95
N SER A 175 -0.60 19.55 12.16
CA SER A 175 -0.79 19.47 10.70
C SER A 175 0.34 18.69 10.02
N SER A 176 1.58 18.88 10.47
CA SER A 176 2.70 18.12 9.92
C SER A 176 2.68 16.65 10.32
N LEU A 177 2.37 16.32 11.58
CA LEU A 177 2.25 14.94 12.08
C LEU A 177 1.13 14.17 11.38
N SER A 178 -0.03 14.81 11.19
CA SER A 178 -1.16 14.19 10.52
C SER A 178 -0.87 13.94 9.03
N LEU A 179 -0.29 14.91 8.32
CA LEU A 179 0.05 14.76 6.91
C LEU A 179 1.14 13.67 6.71
N THR A 180 2.19 13.70 7.50
CA THR A 180 3.28 12.71 7.38
C THR A 180 2.85 11.30 7.80
N SER A 181 2.01 11.17 8.83
CA SER A 181 1.42 9.88 9.20
C SER A 181 0.56 9.30 8.06
N PHE A 182 -0.24 10.14 7.42
CA PHE A 182 -1.04 9.74 6.26
C PHE A 182 -0.17 9.32 5.06
N LEU A 183 0.86 10.10 4.73
CA LEU A 183 1.80 9.74 3.67
C LEU A 183 2.55 8.45 3.98
N ALA A 184 2.96 8.23 5.23
CA ALA A 184 3.67 7.01 5.64
C ALA A 184 2.81 5.76 5.45
N ILE A 185 1.55 5.75 5.88
CA ILE A 185 0.66 4.60 5.68
C ILE A 185 0.36 4.35 4.20
N THR A 186 0.24 5.42 3.40
CA THR A 186 -0.01 5.33 1.96
C THR A 186 1.18 4.72 1.22
N ILE A 187 2.41 5.17 1.53
CA ILE A 187 3.63 4.61 0.93
C ILE A 187 3.77 3.13 1.25
N VAL A 188 3.58 2.75 2.52
CA VAL A 188 3.68 1.35 2.92
C VAL A 188 2.65 0.50 2.19
N ALA A 189 1.41 0.98 2.06
CA ALA A 189 0.39 0.30 1.29
C ALA A 189 0.79 0.17 -0.18
N TYR A 190 1.20 1.25 -0.83
CA TYR A 190 1.56 1.28 -2.24
C TYR A 190 2.74 0.34 -2.57
N LEU A 191 3.80 0.34 -1.76
CA LEU A 191 4.99 -0.48 -1.99
C LEU A 191 4.80 -1.98 -1.77
N ASP A 192 3.74 -2.36 -1.08
CA ASP A 192 3.42 -3.77 -0.83
C ASP A 192 2.43 -4.37 -1.82
N MET A 193 1.95 -3.56 -2.77
CA MET A 193 1.04 -4.03 -3.82
C MET A 193 1.76 -4.87 -4.87
N TYR A 194 1.11 -5.94 -5.30
CA TYR A 194 1.56 -6.74 -6.46
C TYR A 194 0.74 -6.45 -7.72
N ASN A 195 -0.52 -6.08 -7.57
CA ASN A 195 -1.43 -5.88 -8.69
C ASN A 195 -1.71 -4.40 -8.95
N PHE A 196 -1.04 -3.84 -9.96
CA PHE A 196 -1.26 -2.46 -10.40
C PHE A 196 -2.30 -2.42 -11.52
N THR A 197 -3.50 -1.96 -11.18
CA THR A 197 -4.59 -1.70 -12.13
C THR A 197 -4.77 -0.19 -12.33
N ILE A 198 -5.52 0.22 -13.35
CA ILE A 198 -5.90 1.63 -13.54
C ILE A 198 -6.62 2.16 -12.29
N PHE A 199 -7.43 1.33 -11.66
CA PHE A 199 -8.11 1.69 -10.43
C PHE A 199 -7.15 1.90 -9.24
N SER A 200 -6.04 1.15 -9.16
CA SER A 200 -5.02 1.40 -8.13
C SER A 200 -4.35 2.76 -8.31
N TRP A 201 -4.04 3.16 -9.53
CA TRP A 201 -3.51 4.49 -9.83
C TRP A 201 -4.49 5.60 -9.43
N PHE A 202 -5.79 5.39 -9.65
CA PHE A 202 -6.82 6.32 -9.21
C PHE A 202 -6.86 6.44 -7.67
N VAL A 203 -6.91 5.32 -6.95
CA VAL A 203 -6.99 5.30 -5.48
C VAL A 203 -5.72 5.88 -4.85
N PHE A 204 -4.55 5.43 -5.26
CA PHE A 204 -3.29 5.83 -4.64
C PHE A 204 -2.75 7.18 -5.17
N GLY A 205 -2.99 7.50 -6.42
CA GLY A 205 -2.57 8.78 -7.01
C GLY A 205 -3.59 9.88 -6.73
N VAL A 206 -4.75 9.81 -7.39
CA VAL A 206 -5.72 10.91 -7.40
C VAL A 206 -6.42 11.06 -6.06
N LEU A 207 -6.99 9.96 -5.53
CA LEU A 207 -7.80 10.02 -4.32
C LEU A 207 -6.94 10.36 -3.09
N THR A 208 -5.73 9.84 -2.99
CA THR A 208 -4.79 10.17 -1.91
C THR A 208 -4.41 11.64 -1.91
N ILE A 209 -4.09 12.21 -3.08
CA ILE A 209 -3.78 13.63 -3.23
C ILE A 209 -5.00 14.48 -2.86
N LEU A 210 -6.19 14.11 -3.33
CA LEU A 210 -7.43 14.82 -3.00
C LEU A 210 -7.71 14.82 -1.50
N ILE A 211 -7.59 13.68 -0.83
CA ILE A 211 -7.78 13.57 0.62
C ILE A 211 -6.75 14.43 1.37
N ALA A 212 -5.48 14.38 0.96
CA ALA A 212 -4.44 15.21 1.56
C ALA A 212 -4.72 16.71 1.39
N LEU A 213 -5.16 17.14 0.20
CA LEU A 213 -5.53 18.53 -0.08
C LEU A 213 -6.77 18.97 0.70
N ILE A 214 -7.82 18.17 0.72
CA ILE A 214 -9.04 18.47 1.49
C ILE A 214 -8.70 18.58 2.97
N TYR A 215 -7.91 17.65 3.50
CA TYR A 215 -7.47 17.70 4.90
C TYR A 215 -6.65 18.96 5.17
N PHE A 216 -5.69 19.30 4.31
CA PHE A 216 -4.88 20.50 4.42
C PHE A 216 -5.73 21.78 4.41
N ILE A 217 -6.74 21.84 3.55
CA ILE A 217 -7.68 22.95 3.47
C ILE A 217 -8.51 23.05 4.77
N ILE A 218 -9.03 21.92 5.26
CA ILE A 218 -9.82 21.89 6.49
C ILE A 218 -9.01 22.39 7.68
N GLU A 219 -7.78 21.89 7.86
CA GLU A 219 -6.93 22.29 8.99
C GLU A 219 -6.51 23.77 8.94
N ASN A 220 -6.27 24.30 7.75
CA ASN A 220 -5.74 25.66 7.61
C ASN A 220 -6.82 26.72 7.44
N PHE A 221 -7.97 26.42 6.84
CA PHE A 221 -8.99 27.41 6.50
C PHE A 221 -10.28 27.31 7.32
N LEU A 222 -10.72 26.10 7.66
CA LEU A 222 -12.00 25.91 8.34
C LEU A 222 -11.88 25.92 9.87
N ASN A 223 -10.73 25.64 10.43
CA ASN A 223 -10.44 25.85 11.84
C ASN A 223 -10.17 27.34 12.13
N ILE A 224 -11.13 28.19 11.79
CA ILE A 224 -11.12 29.64 12.02
C ILE A 224 -11.25 29.90 13.51
N GLY A 225 -10.15 29.73 14.23
CA GLY A 225 -9.94 30.26 15.56
C GLY A 225 -8.94 31.42 15.50
N PRO A 226 -8.64 32.11 16.61
CA PRO A 226 -7.73 33.27 16.65
C PRO A 226 -6.27 32.98 16.22
N ASN A 227 -5.99 31.85 15.64
CA ASN A 227 -4.67 31.32 15.32
C ASN A 227 -4.36 31.44 13.83
N TYR A 228 -4.29 32.65 13.31
CA TYR A 228 -3.80 32.99 11.98
C TYR A 228 -2.36 32.49 11.70
N TYR A 229 -1.67 32.00 12.72
CA TYR A 229 -0.24 31.68 12.68
C TYR A 229 0.08 30.31 12.05
N ALA A 230 -0.82 29.32 12.13
CA ALA A 230 -0.59 28.01 11.52
C ALA A 230 -0.45 28.10 9.99
N TRP A 231 -1.15 29.03 9.36
CA TRP A 231 -1.04 29.30 7.92
C TRP A 231 0.36 29.81 7.54
N SER A 232 0.94 30.77 8.27
CA SER A 232 2.27 31.32 7.98
C SER A 232 3.36 30.28 8.17
N ASP A 233 3.23 29.43 9.18
CA ASP A 233 4.21 28.37 9.48
C ASP A 233 4.18 27.26 8.43
N ASN A 234 3.00 26.87 7.94
CA ASN A 234 2.85 25.82 6.93
C ASN A 234 3.36 26.24 5.55
N PHE A 235 3.53 27.54 5.28
CA PHE A 235 4.19 28.04 4.06
C PHE A 235 5.69 28.23 4.21
N ASN A 236 6.27 27.93 5.38
CA ASN A 236 7.71 28.01 5.54
C ASN A 236 8.42 26.86 4.83
N LEU A 237 9.49 27.15 4.11
CA LEU A 237 10.33 26.16 3.41
C LEU A 237 10.82 25.05 4.36
N LYS A 238 11.14 25.39 5.60
CA LYS A 238 11.58 24.45 6.64
C LYS A 238 10.53 23.38 6.91
N TRP A 239 9.26 23.72 6.99
CA TRP A 239 8.14 22.80 7.20
C TRP A 239 8.05 21.77 6.07
N TRP A 240 8.12 22.22 4.82
CA TRP A 240 8.11 21.34 3.65
C TRP A 240 9.33 20.43 3.54
N LEU A 241 10.51 20.94 3.91
CA LEU A 241 11.73 20.13 3.93
C LEU A 241 11.69 19.02 4.97
N VAL A 242 11.09 19.25 6.15
CA VAL A 242 10.89 18.23 7.17
C VAL A 242 9.94 17.14 6.67
N ILE A 243 8.80 17.50 6.07
CA ILE A 243 7.87 16.55 5.48
C ILE A 243 8.55 15.72 4.38
N LEU A 244 9.30 16.37 3.49
CA LEU A 244 10.04 15.68 2.43
C LEU A 244 11.07 14.70 3.02
N LEU A 245 11.80 15.09 4.04
CA LEU A 245 12.77 14.22 4.73
C LEU A 245 12.09 12.99 5.32
N GLN A 246 10.97 13.17 6.00
CA GLN A 246 10.20 12.08 6.60
C GLN A 246 9.64 11.15 5.52
N PHE A 247 9.07 11.70 4.44
CA PHE A 247 8.58 10.95 3.30
C PHE A 247 9.69 10.10 2.67
N CYS A 248 10.84 10.72 2.35
CA CYS A 248 11.97 10.02 1.73
C CYS A 248 12.56 8.95 2.65
N SER A 249 12.63 9.19 3.95
CA SER A 249 13.18 8.22 4.91
C SER A 249 12.27 7.00 5.06
N VAL A 250 10.95 7.17 5.21
CA VAL A 250 9.99 6.06 5.26
C VAL A 250 10.00 5.26 3.96
N LEU A 251 10.03 5.96 2.82
CA LEU A 251 10.17 5.35 1.50
C LEU A 251 11.45 4.51 1.40
N ALA A 252 12.60 5.08 1.77
CA ALA A 252 13.91 4.42 1.68
C ALA A 252 13.97 3.16 2.57
N VAL A 253 13.50 3.25 3.80
CA VAL A 253 13.45 2.09 4.73
C VAL A 253 12.54 0.99 4.18
N ARG A 254 11.37 1.35 3.64
CA ARG A 254 10.43 0.35 3.09
C ARG A 254 10.95 -0.28 1.82
N VAL A 255 11.52 0.50 0.92
CA VAL A 255 12.16 -0.01 -0.30
C VAL A 255 13.33 -0.92 0.05
N ALA A 256 14.20 -0.53 0.99
CA ALA A 256 15.32 -1.37 1.45
C ALA A 256 14.82 -2.70 2.02
N TYR A 257 13.79 -2.67 2.89
CA TYR A 257 13.18 -3.88 3.44
C TYR A 257 12.61 -4.80 2.35
N ASN A 258 11.86 -4.24 1.40
CA ASN A 258 11.29 -5.03 0.31
C ASN A 258 12.39 -5.60 -0.60
N THR A 259 13.42 -4.81 -0.93
CA THR A 259 14.57 -5.27 -1.73
C THR A 259 15.34 -6.40 -1.04
N LEU A 260 15.61 -6.28 0.24
CA LEU A 260 16.24 -7.35 1.03
C LEU A 260 15.37 -8.61 1.04
N ARG A 261 14.07 -8.47 1.27
CA ARG A 261 13.14 -9.59 1.27
C ARG A 261 13.08 -10.31 -0.09
N PHE A 262 13.04 -9.56 -1.20
CA PHE A 262 13.01 -10.13 -2.54
C PHE A 262 14.33 -10.81 -2.93
N ASN A 263 15.47 -10.29 -2.49
CA ASN A 263 16.78 -10.80 -2.90
C ASN A 263 17.31 -11.90 -1.97
N VAL A 264 17.08 -11.79 -0.64
CA VAL A 264 17.69 -12.70 0.35
C VAL A 264 16.76 -13.85 0.70
N TRP A 265 15.46 -13.60 0.90
CA TRP A 265 14.47 -14.62 1.32
C TRP A 265 13.21 -14.59 0.44
N PRO A 266 13.32 -14.73 -0.88
CA PRO A 266 12.15 -14.70 -1.75
C PRO A 266 11.27 -15.93 -1.52
N THR A 267 9.96 -15.71 -1.40
CA THR A 267 8.96 -16.78 -1.42
C THR A 267 8.88 -17.41 -2.81
N LEU A 268 8.36 -18.66 -2.92
CA LEU A 268 8.18 -19.30 -4.24
C LEU A 268 7.37 -18.45 -5.21
N VAL A 269 6.34 -17.77 -4.70
CA VAL A 269 5.54 -16.81 -5.47
C VAL A 269 6.40 -15.66 -6.00
N GLN A 270 7.25 -15.08 -5.16
CA GLN A 270 8.16 -14.01 -5.55
C GLN A 270 9.23 -14.50 -6.53
N GLN A 271 9.80 -15.67 -6.32
CA GLN A 271 10.74 -16.28 -7.26
C GLN A 271 10.11 -16.50 -8.64
N TRP A 272 8.86 -16.97 -8.66
CA TRP A 272 8.12 -17.13 -9.92
C TRP A 272 7.86 -15.79 -10.60
N MET A 273 7.45 -14.75 -9.86
CA MET A 273 7.28 -13.40 -10.41
C MET A 273 8.56 -12.85 -11.01
N ILE A 274 9.70 -13.01 -10.31
CA ILE A 274 11.02 -12.56 -10.79
C ILE A 274 11.38 -13.28 -12.09
N ARG A 275 11.21 -14.61 -12.17
CA ARG A 275 11.47 -15.39 -13.38
C ARG A 275 10.58 -14.95 -14.53
N ARG A 276 9.28 -14.85 -14.29
CA ARG A 276 8.31 -14.40 -15.29
C ARG A 276 8.66 -13.02 -15.86
N ASN A 277 9.01 -12.06 -15.01
CA ASN A 277 9.38 -10.72 -15.45
C ASN A 277 10.70 -10.72 -16.25
N ARG A 278 11.66 -11.56 -15.87
CA ARG A 278 12.90 -11.73 -16.61
C ARG A 278 12.66 -12.33 -17.99
N ASP A 279 11.87 -13.38 -18.08
CA ASP A 279 11.53 -14.03 -19.34
C ASP A 279 10.75 -13.09 -20.27
N TYR A 280 9.82 -12.31 -19.71
CA TYR A 280 9.11 -11.26 -20.44
C TYR A 280 10.10 -10.20 -20.99
N THR A 281 11.02 -9.73 -20.17
CA THR A 281 12.01 -8.72 -20.56
C THR A 281 12.95 -9.26 -21.67
N ILE A 282 13.36 -10.52 -21.56
CA ILE A 282 14.19 -11.17 -22.59
C ILE A 282 13.41 -11.27 -23.89
N LYS A 283 12.17 -11.75 -23.86
CA LYS A 283 11.30 -11.87 -25.03
C LYS A 283 11.14 -10.54 -25.75
N HIS A 284 10.81 -9.47 -25.04
CA HIS A 284 10.66 -8.13 -25.62
C HIS A 284 11.96 -7.57 -26.20
N LYS A 285 13.10 -7.82 -25.54
CA LYS A 285 14.41 -7.44 -26.11
C LYS A 285 14.70 -8.18 -27.40
N VAL A 286 14.40 -9.47 -27.47
CA VAL A 286 14.58 -10.28 -28.68
C VAL A 286 13.65 -9.79 -29.79
N GLU A 287 12.37 -9.54 -29.49
CA GLU A 287 11.42 -8.99 -30.46
C GLU A 287 11.86 -7.62 -30.99
N ALA A 288 12.36 -6.74 -30.13
CA ALA A 288 12.89 -5.44 -30.53
C ALA A 288 14.12 -5.57 -31.44
N VAL A 289 15.05 -6.48 -31.15
CA VAL A 289 16.22 -6.75 -31.99
C VAL A 289 15.81 -7.32 -33.34
N VAL A 290 14.87 -8.26 -33.36
CA VAL A 290 14.35 -8.85 -34.60
C VAL A 290 13.60 -7.82 -35.44
N SER A 291 12.78 -6.95 -34.84
CA SER A 291 12.09 -5.89 -35.57
C SER A 291 13.08 -4.85 -36.14
N PHE A 292 14.14 -4.52 -35.40
CA PHE A 292 15.19 -3.63 -35.86
C PHE A 292 15.99 -4.29 -37.01
N GLY A 293 16.32 -5.56 -36.89
CA GLY A 293 16.98 -6.32 -37.98
C GLY A 293 16.17 -6.35 -39.27
N ARG A 294 14.85 -6.56 -39.17
CA ARG A 294 13.95 -6.52 -40.36
C ARG A 294 13.86 -5.12 -40.98
N ALA A 295 13.94 -4.06 -40.16
CA ALA A 295 13.95 -2.68 -40.67
C ALA A 295 15.26 -2.32 -41.41
N LEU A 296 16.34 -3.08 -41.20
CA LEU A 296 17.62 -2.89 -41.88
C LEU A 296 17.77 -3.77 -43.14
N GLU A 297 16.84 -4.71 -43.38
CA GLU A 297 16.84 -5.47 -44.66
C GLU A 297 16.53 -4.50 -45.82
N PRO A 298 17.35 -4.49 -46.86
CA PRO A 298 17.08 -3.62 -48.00
C PRO A 298 15.74 -4.01 -48.64
N ILE A 299 14.94 -3.01 -48.95
CA ILE A 299 13.67 -3.19 -49.65
C ILE A 299 13.96 -3.99 -50.93
N PRO A 300 13.33 -5.14 -51.15
CA PRO A 300 13.56 -5.90 -52.37
C PRO A 300 13.23 -5.00 -53.56
N GLU A 301 14.22 -4.76 -54.42
CA GLU A 301 14.01 -4.07 -55.68
C GLU A 301 12.94 -4.81 -56.47
N THR A 302 11.72 -4.26 -56.47
CA THR A 302 10.68 -4.68 -57.38
C THR A 302 11.18 -4.37 -58.80
N THR A 303 11.82 -5.35 -59.43
CA THR A 303 12.06 -5.32 -60.84
C THR A 303 10.73 -5.14 -61.57
N HIS A 304 10.44 -3.94 -61.96
CA HIS A 304 9.48 -3.63 -63.03
C HIS A 304 9.94 -4.37 -64.29
N ARG A 305 9.47 -5.59 -64.50
CA ARG A 305 9.38 -6.13 -65.86
C ARG A 305 8.06 -5.63 -66.45
N LEU A 306 8.16 -4.49 -67.11
CA LEU A 306 7.25 -4.14 -68.17
C LEU A 306 7.54 -5.08 -69.35
N GLN A 307 6.63 -5.95 -69.70
CA GLN A 307 6.35 -6.46 -71.02
C GLN A 307 4.86 -6.50 -71.25
#